data_c5bf69016f63f7b977fe4ca9255903fd
#
_entry.id   c5bf69016f63f7b977fe4ca9255903fd
#
_cell.length_a   1.000
_cell.length_b   1.000
_cell.length_c   1.000
_cell.angle_alpha   90.00
_cell.angle_beta   90.00
_cell.angle_gamma   90.00
#
_symmetry.space_group_name_H-M   'P 1'
#
loop_
_entity.id
_entity.type
_entity.pdbx_description
1 polymer ?
#
loop_
_entity_poly.entity_id
_entity_poly.type
_entity_poly.pdbx_seq_one_letter_code
_entity_poly.pdbx_strand_id
1 'polypeptide(L)'
;MSSLLILPDFSPAAPTFANGFTNGIVNISLLKEASGITASRNNPGVLWTENDSGNAAVVYAIDSQGRNLGTYALPGNTDNEDIGFGPGPITNISYLYVTDIGDNNSDRANIAIYQVPEPAVYFWQTNAPVANRAMRGMRTITVTYPDGAHNAEAEFTDPVTGDWFVLTKDSPNNIYTAPKSSLDILNSIQLTFVRALNFKKPNGADISPLGNEILVRQEDFAQIFLRTNGQSISSVFSEPSNGIPVVGTAAGEPNGEAIGFDYYGGGYFTLSDSEPTGVQPLYYFARKSFDGPTPPRLLVPQASDWKYLANGSDQGTAWRGAGFADGAWSTCLAQFGYGDGDEQTVVSYGGNANNKFITTYFRKTFTATNINRIANLTLKLVAADGALVYLNGAAVAAVNLTNDAPYNATATNTPATLRDTWQSFAVNPHTLAEGTNTIAAEVHLSSVTATNLSFDLQLVATDAPFITSLSRPTNQAQIYLVGSSNSPTTVEASTDFITWTNLGSLLLTNGSGTFTDTKVTNFNLRYYRANRAIP
;
A
#
# COMPACT_ATOMS: atom_id res chain seq x y z
N MET A 1 50.12 5.52 -8.34
CA MET A 1 49.32 5.57 -7.10
C MET A 1 48.01 6.25 -7.46
N SER A 2 46.98 5.46 -7.62
CA SER A 2 45.63 5.95 -7.94
C SER A 2 44.97 6.34 -6.61
N SER A 3 44.75 7.62 -6.37
CA SER A 3 43.99 8.10 -5.21
C SER A 3 42.50 7.82 -5.45
N LEU A 4 41.97 6.85 -4.72
CA LEU A 4 40.57 6.60 -4.62
C LEU A 4 39.94 7.81 -3.90
N LEU A 5 39.21 8.66 -4.63
CA LEU A 5 38.40 9.72 -4.04
C LEU A 5 37.16 9.04 -3.45
N ILE A 6 37.15 8.81 -2.16
CA ILE A 6 35.95 8.44 -1.41
C ILE A 6 35.12 9.72 -1.39
N LEU A 7 34.04 9.76 -2.19
CA LEU A 7 33.00 10.77 -2.02
C LEU A 7 32.36 10.53 -0.66
N PRO A 8 32.09 11.58 0.14
CA PRO A 8 31.38 11.39 1.39
C PRO A 8 29.99 10.80 1.06
N ASP A 9 29.61 9.74 1.76
CA ASP A 9 28.26 9.23 1.77
C ASP A 9 27.33 10.35 2.20
N PHE A 10 26.55 10.88 1.28
CA PHE A 10 25.45 11.75 1.61
C PHE A 10 24.36 10.88 2.23
N SER A 11 24.40 10.77 3.55
CA SER A 11 23.24 10.31 4.29
C SER A 11 22.08 11.28 3.98
N PRO A 12 20.93 10.82 3.52
CA PRO A 12 19.80 11.70 3.27
C PRO A 12 19.46 12.46 4.56
N ALA A 13 19.16 13.75 4.44
CA ALA A 13 18.72 14.52 5.60
C ALA A 13 17.45 13.86 6.19
N ALA A 14 17.41 13.74 7.52
CA ALA A 14 16.25 13.17 8.18
C ALA A 14 15.00 13.99 7.84
N PRO A 15 13.86 13.34 7.51
CA PRO A 15 12.61 14.05 7.27
C PRO A 15 12.17 14.79 8.55
N THR A 16 11.57 15.93 8.36
CA THR A 16 10.98 16.70 9.45
C THR A 16 9.47 16.69 9.35
N PHE A 17 8.80 16.59 10.51
CA PHE A 17 7.35 16.52 10.58
C PHE A 17 6.80 17.74 11.33
N ALA A 18 5.58 18.14 11.01
CA ALA A 18 4.81 19.12 11.75
C ALA A 18 4.43 18.55 13.14
N ASN A 19 4.09 19.41 14.08
CA ASN A 19 3.44 18.96 15.29
C ASN A 19 2.12 18.28 14.92
N GLY A 20 1.76 17.23 15.67
CA GLY A 20 0.53 16.50 15.45
C GLY A 20 -0.70 17.40 15.63
N PHE A 21 -1.70 17.13 14.82
CA PHE A 21 -3.02 17.72 15.01
C PHE A 21 -4.07 16.58 14.97
N THR A 22 -5.17 16.78 15.68
CA THR A 22 -6.30 15.85 15.64
C THR A 22 -6.89 15.87 14.24
N ASN A 23 -6.66 14.79 13.49
CA ASN A 23 -7.20 14.64 12.14
C ASN A 23 -8.65 14.15 12.17
N GLY A 24 -9.00 13.41 13.21
CA GLY A 24 -10.34 12.89 13.44
C GLY A 24 -10.51 12.35 14.85
N ILE A 25 -11.71 11.87 15.14
CA ILE A 25 -12.03 11.21 16.41
C ILE A 25 -12.48 9.78 16.12
N VAL A 26 -11.77 8.84 16.66
CA VAL A 26 -12.23 7.44 16.71
C VAL A 26 -13.31 7.38 17.80
N ASN A 27 -14.50 6.92 17.43
CA ASN A 27 -15.62 6.71 18.34
C ASN A 27 -16.22 5.34 18.06
N ILE A 28 -15.52 4.31 18.50
CA ILE A 28 -15.90 2.92 18.31
C ILE A 28 -15.85 2.25 19.68
N SER A 29 -17.01 2.01 20.28
CA SER A 29 -17.13 1.54 21.67
C SER A 29 -16.40 0.22 21.99
N LEU A 30 -16.07 -0.57 20.98
CA LEU A 30 -15.33 -1.81 21.09
C LEU A 30 -13.82 -1.67 20.82
N LEU A 31 -13.36 -0.55 20.27
CA LEU A 31 -11.94 -0.24 20.08
C LEU A 31 -11.48 0.62 21.25
N LYS A 32 -10.97 -0.01 22.29
CA LYS A 32 -10.64 0.64 23.57
C LYS A 32 -9.14 0.78 23.81
N GLU A 33 -8.41 -0.18 23.33
CA GLU A 33 -6.97 -0.36 23.56
C GLU A 33 -6.31 -0.60 22.21
N ALA A 34 -6.20 0.49 21.40
CA ALA A 34 -5.60 0.42 20.07
C ALA A 34 -4.10 0.32 20.18
N SER A 35 -3.53 -0.86 19.90
CA SER A 35 -2.10 -1.12 20.02
C SER A 35 -1.34 -0.86 18.73
N GLY A 36 -1.83 -1.29 17.57
CA GLY A 36 -1.22 -1.03 16.27
C GLY A 36 -2.08 -0.17 15.32
N ILE A 37 -1.44 0.49 14.35
CA ILE A 37 -2.12 1.20 13.25
C ILE A 37 -1.27 1.18 11.99
N THR A 38 -1.89 0.88 10.85
CA THR A 38 -1.22 0.95 9.55
C THR A 38 -2.17 1.44 8.46
N ALA A 39 -1.65 2.18 7.46
CA ALA A 39 -2.48 2.61 6.35
C ALA A 39 -2.58 1.52 5.28
N SER A 40 -3.81 1.28 4.81
CA SER A 40 -4.10 0.38 3.71
C SER A 40 -3.17 0.62 2.51
N ARG A 41 -2.78 -0.45 1.84
CA ARG A 41 -1.98 -0.36 0.58
C ARG A 41 -2.87 -0.41 -0.68
N ASN A 42 -4.12 -0.80 -0.54
CA ASN A 42 -5.06 -0.92 -1.67
C ASN A 42 -6.24 0.02 -1.58
N ASN A 43 -6.63 0.45 -0.38
CA ASN A 43 -7.79 1.29 -0.12
C ASN A 43 -7.33 2.68 0.35
N PRO A 44 -7.08 3.66 -0.57
CA PRO A 44 -6.54 4.97 -0.19
C PRO A 44 -7.40 5.66 0.87
N GLY A 45 -6.77 6.12 1.96
CA GLY A 45 -7.45 6.81 3.06
C GLY A 45 -8.09 5.89 4.11
N VAL A 46 -7.93 4.57 3.98
CA VAL A 46 -8.31 3.58 5.00
C VAL A 46 -7.11 3.29 5.90
N LEU A 47 -7.36 3.19 7.19
CA LEU A 47 -6.41 2.75 8.22
C LEU A 47 -6.94 1.46 8.85
N TRP A 48 -6.02 0.57 9.17
CA TRP A 48 -6.31 -0.65 9.93
C TRP A 48 -5.73 -0.53 11.32
N THR A 49 -6.48 -0.97 12.32
CA THR A 49 -6.07 -1.00 13.72
C THR A 49 -6.73 -2.18 14.42
N GLU A 50 -6.22 -2.59 15.56
CA GLU A 50 -6.75 -3.67 16.38
C GLU A 50 -6.72 -3.28 17.86
N ASN A 51 -7.27 -4.15 18.73
CA ASN A 51 -7.16 -4.00 20.18
C ASN A 51 -6.11 -4.95 20.74
N ASP A 52 -5.46 -4.51 21.80
CA ASP A 52 -4.68 -5.33 22.73
C ASP A 52 -5.54 -6.45 23.38
N SER A 53 -4.90 -7.21 24.25
CA SER A 53 -5.43 -8.38 24.98
C SER A 53 -6.75 -8.10 25.73
N GLY A 54 -7.50 -9.17 25.98
CA GLY A 54 -8.76 -9.07 26.73
C GLY A 54 -9.96 -8.51 25.95
N ASN A 55 -9.78 -8.10 24.70
CA ASN A 55 -10.78 -7.54 23.83
C ASN A 55 -11.25 -8.54 22.75
N ALA A 56 -12.21 -8.11 21.93
CA ALA A 56 -12.70 -8.94 20.83
C ALA A 56 -11.62 -9.22 19.79
N ALA A 57 -11.54 -10.46 19.30
CA ALA A 57 -10.62 -10.88 18.26
C ALA A 57 -11.06 -10.34 16.88
N VAL A 58 -10.85 -9.05 16.66
CA VAL A 58 -11.22 -8.35 15.42
C VAL A 58 -10.19 -7.27 15.08
N VAL A 59 -10.04 -6.98 13.80
CA VAL A 59 -9.41 -5.75 13.31
C VAL A 59 -10.47 -4.78 12.83
N TYR A 60 -10.17 -3.51 12.90
CA TYR A 60 -11.03 -2.40 12.52
C TYR A 60 -10.48 -1.73 11.27
N ALA A 61 -11.33 -1.54 10.27
CA ALA A 61 -11.07 -0.59 9.20
C ALA A 61 -11.70 0.75 9.59
N ILE A 62 -10.91 1.80 9.63
CA ILE A 62 -11.36 3.17 9.87
C ILE A 62 -10.89 4.07 8.73
N ASP A 63 -11.55 5.19 8.52
CA ASP A 63 -11.01 6.20 7.62
C ASP A 63 -10.05 7.17 8.35
N SER A 64 -9.40 8.02 7.59
CA SER A 64 -8.48 9.01 8.15
C SER A 64 -9.14 10.04 9.08
N GLN A 65 -10.47 10.07 9.18
CA GLN A 65 -11.23 10.87 10.14
C GLN A 65 -11.64 10.07 11.39
N GLY A 66 -11.22 8.79 11.50
CA GLY A 66 -11.57 7.89 12.59
C GLY A 66 -12.96 7.27 12.51
N ARG A 67 -13.66 7.42 11.36
CA ARG A 67 -15.00 6.84 11.18
C ARG A 67 -14.89 5.34 10.90
N ASN A 68 -15.76 4.56 11.55
CA ASN A 68 -15.81 3.11 11.37
C ASN A 68 -16.26 2.74 9.95
N LEU A 69 -15.48 1.93 9.27
CA LEU A 69 -15.79 1.31 7.97
C LEU A 69 -16.15 -0.16 8.12
N GLY A 70 -15.70 -0.81 9.19
CA GLY A 70 -16.06 -2.20 9.48
C GLY A 70 -15.13 -2.87 10.47
N THR A 71 -15.60 -4.05 10.93
CA THR A 71 -14.84 -4.97 11.77
C THR A 71 -14.68 -6.30 11.06
N TYR A 72 -13.50 -6.90 11.20
CA TYR A 72 -13.11 -8.12 10.52
C TYR A 72 -12.58 -9.13 11.53
N ALA A 73 -13.12 -10.36 11.48
CA ALA A 73 -12.86 -11.39 12.46
C ALA A 73 -11.43 -11.96 12.37
N LEU A 74 -10.78 -12.10 13.51
CA LEU A 74 -9.56 -12.85 13.70
C LEU A 74 -9.86 -14.21 14.33
N PRO A 75 -8.96 -15.22 14.22
CA PRO A 75 -9.10 -16.51 14.88
C PRO A 75 -9.03 -16.44 16.39
N GLY A 76 -8.30 -15.47 16.94
CA GLY A 76 -8.11 -15.24 18.36
C GLY A 76 -7.47 -13.88 18.62
N ASN A 77 -7.48 -13.49 19.89
CA ASN A 77 -6.73 -12.40 20.46
C ASN A 77 -6.28 -12.87 21.84
N THR A 78 -5.04 -13.33 21.96
CA THR A 78 -4.42 -13.64 23.26
C THR A 78 -3.74 -12.39 23.78
N ASP A 79 -2.95 -11.75 22.91
CA ASP A 79 -2.19 -10.53 23.19
C ASP A 79 -1.77 -9.89 21.86
N ASN A 80 -2.76 -9.34 21.11
CA ASN A 80 -2.48 -8.63 19.85
C ASN A 80 -1.82 -7.30 20.16
N GLU A 81 -0.77 -6.94 19.39
CA GLU A 81 0.05 -5.78 19.73
C GLU A 81 0.33 -4.85 18.54
N ASP A 82 0.47 -5.38 17.34
CA ASP A 82 0.78 -4.52 16.19
C ASP A 82 0.22 -5.09 14.88
N ILE A 83 0.16 -4.24 13.87
CA ILE A 83 -0.45 -4.54 12.58
C ILE A 83 0.30 -3.83 11.45
N GLY A 84 0.73 -4.59 10.44
CA GLY A 84 1.49 -4.05 9.32
C GLY A 84 1.08 -4.60 7.96
N PHE A 85 1.75 -4.12 6.92
CA PHE A 85 1.57 -4.56 5.56
C PHE A 85 2.84 -5.12 4.95
N GLY A 86 2.69 -6.14 4.10
CA GLY A 86 3.78 -6.68 3.32
C GLY A 86 3.33 -7.47 2.11
N PRO A 87 4.27 -7.91 1.25
CA PRO A 87 3.98 -8.90 0.25
C PRO A 87 3.70 -10.26 0.90
N GLY A 88 2.87 -11.09 0.27
CA GLY A 88 2.56 -12.42 0.75
C GLY A 88 2.74 -13.49 -0.34
N PRO A 89 2.16 -14.70 -0.15
CA PRO A 89 2.39 -15.85 -1.03
C PRO A 89 1.88 -15.64 -2.46
N ILE A 90 0.86 -14.81 -2.65
CA ILE A 90 0.35 -14.51 -3.99
C ILE A 90 0.91 -13.17 -4.45
N THR A 91 1.62 -13.18 -5.57
CA THR A 91 2.15 -11.96 -6.18
C THR A 91 1.03 -11.00 -6.57
N ASN A 92 1.31 -9.70 -6.57
CA ASN A 92 0.37 -8.62 -6.92
C ASN A 92 -0.81 -8.43 -5.95
N ILE A 93 -0.74 -9.04 -4.75
CA ILE A 93 -1.70 -8.85 -3.66
C ILE A 93 -0.95 -8.31 -2.44
N SER A 94 -1.49 -7.27 -1.81
CA SER A 94 -1.02 -6.80 -0.50
C SER A 94 -1.61 -7.66 0.60
N TYR A 95 -0.80 -7.98 1.59
CA TYR A 95 -1.20 -8.74 2.75
C TYR A 95 -1.12 -7.88 4.01
N LEU A 96 -2.13 -8.03 4.84
CA LEU A 96 -2.16 -7.52 6.20
C LEU A 96 -1.54 -8.58 7.10
N TYR A 97 -0.70 -8.14 8.01
CA TYR A 97 -0.09 -8.93 9.07
C TYR A 97 -0.64 -8.40 10.38
N VAL A 98 -1.45 -9.20 11.07
CA VAL A 98 -1.95 -8.89 12.42
C VAL A 98 -1.24 -9.80 13.37
N THR A 99 -0.66 -9.27 14.45
CA THR A 99 0.29 -10.03 15.23
C THR A 99 -0.12 -10.16 16.70
N ASP A 100 -0.27 -11.41 17.13
CA ASP A 100 -0.54 -11.84 18.51
C ASP A 100 0.81 -12.21 19.15
N ILE A 101 1.57 -11.17 19.55
CA ILE A 101 3.00 -11.26 19.92
C ILE A 101 3.30 -10.81 21.35
N GLY A 102 2.32 -10.26 22.07
CA GLY A 102 2.48 -9.88 23.46
C GLY A 102 2.67 -11.09 24.39
N ASP A 103 3.44 -10.89 25.41
CA ASP A 103 3.73 -11.90 26.44
C ASP A 103 4.34 -11.23 27.70
N ASN A 104 3.51 -10.50 28.41
CA ASN A 104 3.91 -9.71 29.58
C ASN A 104 4.64 -10.52 30.67
N ASN A 105 4.43 -11.84 30.67
CA ASN A 105 5.10 -12.75 31.62
C ASN A 105 6.33 -13.44 31.01
N SER A 106 6.55 -13.30 29.69
CA SER A 106 7.58 -14.04 28.93
C SER A 106 7.51 -15.55 29.17
N ASP A 107 6.31 -16.13 29.07
CA ASP A 107 6.06 -17.57 29.35
C ASP A 107 5.30 -18.27 28.20
N ARG A 108 4.92 -17.58 27.14
CA ARG A 108 4.27 -18.16 25.98
C ARG A 108 5.26 -19.01 25.16
N ALA A 109 4.88 -20.27 24.94
CA ALA A 109 5.69 -21.16 24.11
C ALA A 109 5.76 -20.75 22.63
N ASN A 110 4.79 -19.99 22.16
CA ASN A 110 4.70 -19.48 20.80
C ASN A 110 3.80 -18.24 20.73
N ILE A 111 4.03 -17.46 19.71
CA ILE A 111 3.24 -16.30 19.29
C ILE A 111 2.63 -16.57 17.90
N ALA A 112 1.78 -15.69 17.37
CA ALA A 112 1.11 -15.93 16.12
C ALA A 112 1.12 -14.70 15.18
N ILE A 113 1.18 -14.98 13.88
CA ILE A 113 0.94 -14.01 12.82
C ILE A 113 -0.32 -14.43 12.07
N TYR A 114 -1.29 -13.54 11.94
CA TYR A 114 -2.44 -13.70 11.07
C TYR A 114 -2.14 -12.99 9.74
N GLN A 115 -1.71 -13.75 8.74
CA GLN A 115 -1.39 -13.25 7.41
C GLN A 115 -2.61 -13.38 6.52
N VAL A 116 -3.13 -12.26 6.00
CA VAL A 116 -4.36 -12.25 5.23
C VAL A 116 -4.29 -11.32 4.01
N PRO A 117 -4.81 -11.73 2.82
CA PRO A 117 -5.01 -10.81 1.71
C PRO A 117 -5.85 -9.61 2.15
N GLU A 118 -5.39 -8.40 1.88
CA GLU A 118 -6.12 -7.20 2.29
C GLU A 118 -7.50 -7.11 1.63
N PRO A 119 -8.59 -7.03 2.40
CA PRO A 119 -9.94 -6.87 1.84
C PRO A 119 -10.11 -5.51 1.16
N ALA A 120 -10.99 -5.46 0.16
CA ALA A 120 -11.50 -4.20 -0.36
C ALA A 120 -12.40 -3.53 0.68
N VAL A 121 -12.19 -2.24 0.92
CA VAL A 121 -12.93 -1.41 1.88
C VAL A 121 -13.36 -0.13 1.19
N TYR A 122 -14.58 0.31 1.43
CA TYR A 122 -15.19 1.43 0.74
C TYR A 122 -15.71 2.50 1.70
N PHE A 123 -15.56 3.78 1.34
CA PHE A 123 -16.01 4.90 2.19
C PHE A 123 -17.52 4.96 2.42
N TRP A 124 -18.33 4.40 1.52
CA TRP A 124 -19.76 4.32 1.76
C TRP A 124 -20.13 3.38 2.94
N GLN A 125 -19.20 2.51 3.35
CA GLN A 125 -19.37 1.67 4.55
C GLN A 125 -19.44 2.49 5.85
N THR A 126 -19.06 3.79 5.85
CA THR A 126 -19.31 4.67 7.01
C THR A 126 -20.80 4.79 7.39
N ASN A 127 -21.69 4.60 6.43
CA ASN A 127 -23.14 4.63 6.65
C ASN A 127 -23.70 3.27 7.14
N ALA A 128 -23.03 2.19 6.83
CA ALA A 128 -23.37 0.82 7.23
C ALA A 128 -22.07 0.02 7.37
N PRO A 129 -21.34 0.17 8.49
CA PRO A 129 -20.08 -0.53 8.70
C PRO A 129 -20.26 -2.04 8.64
N VAL A 130 -19.37 -2.72 7.97
CA VAL A 130 -19.35 -4.19 7.94
C VAL A 130 -19.13 -4.71 9.36
N ALA A 131 -19.89 -5.70 9.78
CA ALA A 131 -19.82 -6.22 11.13
C ALA A 131 -19.22 -7.62 11.17
N ASN A 132 -18.08 -7.76 11.84
CA ASN A 132 -17.41 -9.04 12.13
C ASN A 132 -17.27 -9.94 10.88
N ARG A 133 -16.86 -9.36 9.76
CA ARG A 133 -16.70 -10.07 8.48
C ARG A 133 -15.52 -11.05 8.57
N ALA A 134 -15.70 -12.26 8.09
CA ALA A 134 -14.61 -13.21 8.00
C ALA A 134 -13.55 -12.73 7.01
N MET A 135 -12.29 -12.70 7.40
CA MET A 135 -11.16 -12.38 6.53
C MET A 135 -10.81 -13.59 5.69
N ARG A 136 -11.07 -13.48 4.39
CA ARG A 136 -10.87 -14.59 3.43
C ARG A 136 -9.40 -14.82 3.15
N GLY A 137 -9.00 -16.07 3.07
CA GLY A 137 -7.61 -16.46 2.75
C GLY A 137 -6.60 -16.23 3.88
N MET A 138 -7.08 -15.95 5.08
CA MET A 138 -6.23 -15.80 6.24
C MET A 138 -5.51 -17.11 6.57
N ARG A 139 -4.24 -16.98 6.91
CA ARG A 139 -3.38 -18.05 7.44
C ARG A 139 -2.92 -17.67 8.83
N THR A 140 -2.96 -18.61 9.75
CA THR A 140 -2.28 -18.49 11.05
C THR A 140 -0.91 -19.12 10.95
N ILE A 141 0.12 -18.36 11.28
CA ILE A 141 1.52 -18.80 11.31
C ILE A 141 1.96 -18.77 12.78
N THR A 142 2.24 -19.94 13.33
CA THR A 142 2.80 -20.07 14.68
C THR A 142 4.28 -19.75 14.64
N VAL A 143 4.75 -18.91 15.56
CA VAL A 143 6.13 -18.43 15.58
C VAL A 143 6.76 -18.69 16.95
N THR A 144 8.04 -19.07 16.96
CA THR A 144 8.81 -19.31 18.20
C THR A 144 10.12 -18.54 18.16
N TYR A 145 10.54 -18.02 19.30
CA TYR A 145 11.87 -17.47 19.47
C TYR A 145 12.92 -18.58 19.63
N PRO A 146 14.17 -18.38 19.19
CA PRO A 146 15.22 -19.39 19.28
C PRO A 146 15.80 -19.54 20.70
N ASP A 147 15.60 -18.58 21.56
CA ASP A 147 16.25 -18.39 22.86
C ASP A 147 15.28 -18.29 24.04
N GLY A 148 14.00 -18.58 23.84
CA GLY A 148 12.97 -18.58 24.86
C GLY A 148 11.83 -17.60 24.55
N ALA A 149 10.90 -17.47 25.48
CA ALA A 149 9.77 -16.53 25.33
C ALA A 149 10.22 -15.09 25.52
N HIS A 150 9.60 -14.17 24.76
CA HIS A 150 9.84 -12.74 24.81
C HIS A 150 8.52 -11.97 24.72
N ASN A 151 8.39 -10.87 25.47
CA ASN A 151 7.34 -9.90 25.23
C ASN A 151 7.72 -8.98 24.06
N ALA A 152 6.83 -8.81 23.09
CA ALA A 152 7.02 -7.92 21.95
C ALA A 152 5.74 -7.13 21.67
N GLU A 153 5.88 -5.87 21.29
CA GLU A 153 4.77 -4.95 21.01
C GLU A 153 5.00 -4.15 19.72
N ALA A 154 5.94 -4.54 18.87
CA ALA A 154 6.23 -3.83 17.64
C ALA A 154 6.63 -4.80 16.52
N GLU A 155 6.08 -4.61 15.33
CA GLU A 155 6.42 -5.40 14.14
C GLU A 155 6.44 -4.56 12.87
N PHE A 156 7.03 -5.05 11.84
CA PHE A 156 6.85 -4.59 10.47
C PHE A 156 7.28 -5.65 9.46
N THR A 157 6.69 -5.60 8.27
CA THR A 157 7.10 -6.44 7.14
C THR A 157 7.80 -5.58 6.07
N ASP A 158 9.05 -5.89 5.75
CA ASP A 158 9.81 -5.16 4.73
C ASP A 158 9.16 -5.28 3.34
N PRO A 159 8.63 -4.20 2.74
CA PRO A 159 7.97 -4.26 1.44
C PRO A 159 8.93 -4.61 0.29
N VAL A 160 10.24 -4.52 0.51
CA VAL A 160 11.28 -4.81 -0.49
C VAL A 160 11.63 -6.29 -0.52
N THR A 161 11.86 -6.91 0.65
CA THR A 161 12.24 -8.33 0.75
C THR A 161 11.07 -9.23 1.07
N GLY A 162 10.05 -8.72 1.76
CA GLY A 162 8.93 -9.46 2.30
C GLY A 162 9.23 -10.17 3.62
N ASP A 163 10.40 -9.95 4.20
CA ASP A 163 10.77 -10.50 5.49
C ASP A 163 10.03 -9.76 6.61
N TRP A 164 9.54 -10.51 7.57
CA TRP A 164 8.87 -9.98 8.75
C TRP A 164 9.86 -9.79 9.90
N PHE A 165 9.69 -8.71 10.65
CA PHE A 165 10.52 -8.34 11.78
C PHE A 165 9.67 -8.08 13.02
N VAL A 166 10.15 -8.52 14.17
CA VAL A 166 9.54 -8.26 15.48
C VAL A 166 10.58 -7.69 16.45
N LEU A 167 10.16 -6.68 17.21
CA LEU A 167 11.00 -5.99 18.18
C LEU A 167 10.48 -6.30 19.59
N THR A 168 11.34 -6.86 20.45
CA THR A 168 10.94 -7.20 21.82
C THR A 168 11.00 -6.00 22.76
N LYS A 169 10.05 -5.94 23.71
CA LYS A 169 9.93 -4.90 24.75
C LYS A 169 10.67 -5.28 26.05
N ASP A 170 10.93 -6.55 26.26
CA ASP A 170 11.70 -7.05 27.40
C ASP A 170 13.20 -6.71 27.31
N SER A 171 13.95 -6.92 28.38
CA SER A 171 15.39 -6.59 28.42
C SER A 171 16.25 -7.85 28.39
N PRO A 172 17.21 -7.95 27.43
CA PRO A 172 17.56 -6.95 26.43
C PRO A 172 16.52 -6.86 25.31
N ASN A 173 16.26 -5.64 24.81
CA ASN A 173 15.41 -5.47 23.64
C ASN A 173 16.14 -6.00 22.39
N ASN A 174 15.47 -6.83 21.63
CA ASN A 174 16.04 -7.52 20.48
C ASN A 174 15.16 -7.35 19.25
N ILE A 175 15.73 -7.56 18.08
CA ILE A 175 14.99 -7.73 16.84
C ILE A 175 15.22 -9.14 16.30
N TYR A 176 14.14 -9.79 15.89
CA TYR A 176 14.12 -11.10 15.25
C TYR A 176 13.44 -11.01 13.89
N THR A 177 13.63 -12.01 13.05
CA THR A 177 13.05 -12.04 11.69
C THR A 177 12.57 -13.43 11.29
N ALA A 178 11.53 -13.44 10.46
CA ALA A 178 11.10 -14.58 9.66
C ALA A 178 11.22 -14.22 8.17
N PRO A 179 11.96 -14.99 7.35
CA PRO A 179 12.11 -14.69 5.94
C PRO A 179 10.82 -14.96 5.16
N LYS A 180 10.56 -14.15 4.13
CA LYS A 180 9.39 -14.31 3.23
C LYS A 180 9.24 -15.73 2.72
N SER A 181 10.33 -16.37 2.33
CA SER A 181 10.32 -17.75 1.82
C SER A 181 9.73 -18.77 2.81
N SER A 182 9.82 -18.51 4.12
CA SER A 182 9.18 -19.33 5.16
C SER A 182 7.75 -18.88 5.41
N LEU A 183 7.50 -17.57 5.48
CA LEU A 183 6.16 -17.00 5.70
C LEU A 183 5.16 -17.43 4.64
N ASP A 184 5.60 -17.56 3.38
CA ASP A 184 4.71 -17.89 2.26
C ASP A 184 4.22 -19.34 2.28
N ILE A 185 4.97 -20.26 2.90
CA ILE A 185 4.72 -21.71 2.77
C ILE A 185 4.54 -22.46 4.09
N LEU A 186 5.11 -21.96 5.19
CA LEU A 186 5.08 -22.66 6.49
C LEU A 186 3.98 -22.11 7.39
N ASN A 187 3.40 -22.97 8.22
CA ASN A 187 2.46 -22.61 9.28
C ASN A 187 3.10 -22.61 10.67
N SER A 188 4.39 -22.93 10.76
CA SER A 188 5.19 -22.87 11.99
C SER A 188 6.62 -22.50 11.64
N ILE A 189 7.17 -21.47 12.30
CA ILE A 189 8.46 -20.86 11.99
C ILE A 189 9.22 -20.61 13.30
N GLN A 190 10.49 -21.00 13.36
CA GLN A 190 11.40 -20.50 14.37
C GLN A 190 12.07 -19.23 13.83
N LEU A 191 12.03 -18.15 14.61
CA LEU A 191 12.66 -16.87 14.28
C LEU A 191 14.18 -16.97 14.26
N THR A 192 14.79 -16.04 13.56
CA THR A 192 16.23 -15.82 13.57
C THR A 192 16.53 -14.52 14.31
N PHE A 193 17.42 -14.58 15.29
CA PHE A 193 17.94 -13.38 15.96
C PHE A 193 18.70 -12.52 14.95
N VAL A 194 18.39 -11.23 14.92
CA VAL A 194 19.05 -10.24 14.03
C VAL A 194 20.11 -9.47 14.81
N ARG A 195 19.71 -8.81 15.89
CA ARG A 195 20.59 -8.05 16.77
C ARG A 195 19.91 -7.57 18.03
N ALA A 196 20.69 -7.12 19.02
CA ALA A 196 20.18 -6.32 20.11
C ALA A 196 19.92 -4.87 19.66
N LEU A 197 18.87 -4.26 20.20
CA LEU A 197 18.51 -2.86 19.97
C LEU A 197 19.23 -1.95 20.96
N ASN A 198 19.56 -0.74 20.52
CA ASN A 198 20.20 0.28 21.34
C ASN A 198 19.19 1.26 22.01
N PHE A 199 17.90 1.00 21.87
CA PHE A 199 16.79 1.73 22.49
C PHE A 199 15.88 0.75 23.23
N LYS A 200 14.96 1.27 24.05
CA LYS A 200 14.18 0.48 24.99
C LYS A 200 12.68 0.57 24.67
N LYS A 201 11.97 -0.52 24.98
CA LYS A 201 10.51 -0.58 25.00
C LYS A 201 9.86 -0.08 23.69
N PRO A 202 10.15 -0.69 22.54
CA PRO A 202 9.34 -0.44 21.36
C PRO A 202 7.91 -0.91 21.61
N ASN A 203 6.93 0.00 21.39
CA ASN A 203 5.50 -0.25 21.59
C ASN A 203 4.74 -0.35 20.27
N GLY A 204 5.32 0.09 19.17
CA GLY A 204 4.77 -0.01 17.84
C GLY A 204 5.81 0.35 16.80
N ALA A 205 5.67 -0.17 15.60
CA ALA A 205 6.55 0.14 14.49
C ALA A 205 5.80 0.10 13.15
N ASP A 206 6.30 0.80 12.15
CA ASP A 206 5.86 0.67 10.78
C ASP A 206 7.01 0.98 9.81
N ILE A 207 6.96 0.43 8.63
CA ILE A 207 7.89 0.72 7.56
C ILE A 207 7.18 1.43 6.41
N SER A 208 7.83 2.46 5.88
CA SER A 208 7.26 3.24 4.78
C SER A 208 6.90 2.35 3.58
N PRO A 209 5.91 2.74 2.75
CA PRO A 209 5.51 1.96 1.57
C PRO A 209 6.66 1.62 0.61
N LEU A 210 7.75 2.38 0.66
CA LEU A 210 8.95 2.20 -0.15
C LEU A 210 10.08 1.44 0.56
N GLY A 211 9.91 1.13 1.84
CA GLY A 211 10.89 0.41 2.63
C GLY A 211 12.15 1.19 2.97
N ASN A 212 12.13 2.52 2.84
CA ASN A 212 13.30 3.37 3.07
C ASN A 212 13.30 4.10 4.40
N GLU A 213 12.22 4.02 5.16
CA GLU A 213 12.08 4.67 6.47
C GLU A 213 11.35 3.71 7.41
N ILE A 214 11.81 3.61 8.65
CA ILE A 214 11.19 2.78 9.68
C ILE A 214 10.86 3.67 10.86
N LEU A 215 9.59 3.69 11.27
CA LEU A 215 9.12 4.32 12.50
C LEU A 215 9.21 3.30 13.63
N VAL A 216 9.62 3.76 14.80
CA VAL A 216 9.52 3.00 16.05
C VAL A 216 9.01 3.93 17.13
N ARG A 217 7.93 3.55 17.79
CA ARG A 217 7.35 4.28 18.93
C ARG A 217 7.79 3.65 20.24
N GLN A 218 7.97 4.50 21.20
CA GLN A 218 8.04 4.25 22.63
C GLN A 218 7.01 5.17 23.26
N GLU A 219 6.37 4.86 24.32
CA GLU A 219 5.23 5.57 24.91
C GLU A 219 5.15 7.09 24.60
N ASP A 220 6.07 7.88 25.13
CA ASP A 220 6.15 9.35 24.96
C ASP A 220 7.19 9.81 23.91
N PHE A 221 7.75 8.87 23.14
CA PHE A 221 8.82 9.17 22.20
C PHE A 221 8.69 8.31 20.95
N ALA A 222 9.00 8.88 19.81
CA ALA A 222 9.14 8.13 18.57
C ALA A 222 10.39 8.54 17.80
N GLN A 223 10.87 7.62 16.98
CA GLN A 223 12.07 7.80 16.19
C GLN A 223 11.91 7.20 14.79
N ILE A 224 12.64 7.77 13.86
CA ILE A 224 12.71 7.30 12.49
C ILE A 224 14.13 6.87 12.15
N PHE A 225 14.24 5.71 11.53
CA PHE A 225 15.48 5.19 10.96
C PHE A 225 15.42 5.31 9.44
N LEU A 226 16.52 5.72 8.84
CA LEU A 226 16.63 5.88 7.39
C LEU A 226 17.39 4.71 6.78
N ARG A 227 16.85 4.16 5.70
CA ARG A 227 17.43 3.04 4.97
C ARG A 227 17.87 3.49 3.59
N THR A 228 19.15 3.32 3.29
CA THR A 228 19.68 3.51 1.95
C THR A 228 19.42 2.29 1.06
N ASN A 229 19.46 2.48 -0.26
CA ASN A 229 19.22 1.38 -1.20
C ASN A 229 20.22 0.22 -0.98
N GLY A 230 19.67 -1.00 -0.87
CA GLY A 230 20.46 -2.21 -0.63
C GLY A 230 20.92 -2.42 0.82
N GLN A 231 20.63 -1.49 1.72
CA GLN A 231 20.97 -1.65 3.13
C GLN A 231 20.05 -2.69 3.80
N SER A 232 20.63 -3.60 4.57
CA SER A 232 19.85 -4.57 5.35
C SER A 232 19.20 -3.93 6.57
N ILE A 233 18.05 -4.46 7.02
CA ILE A 233 17.37 -4.00 8.24
C ILE A 233 18.31 -4.06 9.46
N SER A 234 19.12 -5.11 9.58
CA SER A 234 20.12 -5.21 10.65
C SER A 234 21.10 -4.03 10.65
N SER A 235 21.53 -3.60 9.47
CA SER A 235 22.43 -2.46 9.33
C SER A 235 21.73 -1.13 9.62
N VAL A 236 20.46 -0.98 9.25
CA VAL A 236 19.66 0.22 9.56
C VAL A 236 19.62 0.47 11.06
N PHE A 237 19.34 -0.54 11.86
CA PHE A 237 19.29 -0.42 13.33
C PHE A 237 20.67 -0.28 14.01
N SER A 238 21.78 -0.31 13.25
CA SER A 238 23.10 0.10 13.76
C SER A 238 23.40 1.58 13.57
N GLU A 239 22.65 2.25 12.72
CA GLU A 239 22.82 3.68 12.46
C GLU A 239 22.07 4.54 13.50
N PRO A 240 22.44 5.81 13.66
CA PRO A 240 21.68 6.73 14.49
C PRO A 240 20.25 6.94 13.97
N SER A 241 19.29 6.95 14.87
CA SER A 241 17.92 7.35 14.59
C SER A 241 17.73 8.86 14.78
N ASN A 242 16.61 9.38 14.29
CA ASN A 242 16.19 10.75 14.48
C ASN A 242 14.86 10.78 15.26
N GLY A 243 14.80 11.57 16.32
CA GLY A 243 13.57 11.79 17.06
C GLY A 243 12.51 12.48 16.18
N ILE A 244 11.28 12.02 16.30
CA ILE A 244 10.11 12.59 15.62
C ILE A 244 9.03 12.95 16.63
N PRO A 245 8.13 13.93 16.33
CA PRO A 245 7.14 14.38 17.30
C PRO A 245 6.08 13.32 17.58
N VAL A 246 5.63 13.24 18.82
CA VAL A 246 4.41 12.55 19.27
C VAL A 246 3.64 13.48 20.20
N VAL A 247 2.37 13.19 20.45
CA VAL A 247 1.57 14.00 21.38
C VAL A 247 1.97 13.72 22.83
N GLY A 248 2.15 12.46 23.16
CA GLY A 248 2.54 12.01 24.50
C GLY A 248 1.42 12.05 25.55
N THR A 249 1.65 11.35 26.64
CA THR A 249 0.69 11.11 27.73
C THR A 249 0.11 12.41 28.32
N ALA A 250 0.96 13.39 28.57
CA ALA A 250 0.55 14.65 29.20
C ALA A 250 -0.31 15.55 28.31
N ALA A 251 -0.31 15.33 27.00
CA ALA A 251 -0.97 16.18 26.02
C ALA A 251 -2.26 15.57 25.42
N GLY A 252 -2.62 14.35 25.80
CA GLY A 252 -3.89 13.72 25.38
C GLY A 252 -3.75 12.41 24.59
N GLU A 253 -2.60 11.76 24.66
CA GLU A 253 -2.37 10.43 24.10
C GLU A 253 -1.80 9.51 25.21
N PRO A 254 -2.65 9.12 26.20
CA PRO A 254 -2.23 8.24 27.27
C PRO A 254 -1.87 6.86 26.68
N ASN A 255 -0.80 6.25 27.16
CA ASN A 255 -0.26 4.98 26.62
C ASN A 255 -0.18 4.99 25.09
N GLY A 256 0.65 5.86 24.57
CA GLY A 256 0.81 5.95 23.11
C GLY A 256 1.57 4.76 22.55
N GLU A 257 0.91 3.92 21.75
CA GLU A 257 1.48 2.69 21.17
C GLU A 257 1.44 2.73 19.64
N ALA A 258 0.25 2.81 19.07
CA ALA A 258 0.08 2.74 17.64
C ALA A 258 0.80 3.88 16.88
N ILE A 259 1.56 3.52 15.85
CA ILE A 259 2.20 4.44 14.91
C ILE A 259 2.26 3.83 13.51
N GLY A 260 1.81 4.56 12.49
CA GLY A 260 1.84 4.06 11.11
C GLY A 260 1.95 5.17 10.07
N PHE A 261 2.75 4.96 9.03
CA PHE A 261 2.80 5.86 7.90
C PHE A 261 1.44 6.00 7.23
N ASP A 262 1.19 7.14 6.62
CA ASP A 262 0.06 7.26 5.71
C ASP A 262 0.29 6.46 4.42
N TYR A 263 -0.76 6.35 3.60
CA TYR A 263 -0.74 5.58 2.34
C TYR A 263 0.44 5.92 1.42
N TYR A 264 0.92 7.15 1.42
CA TYR A 264 1.99 7.64 0.54
C TYR A 264 3.33 7.87 1.25
N GLY A 265 3.39 7.79 2.58
CA GLY A 265 4.55 8.21 3.37
C GLY A 265 4.70 9.74 3.48
N GLY A 266 3.62 10.49 3.25
CA GLY A 266 3.57 11.94 3.40
C GLY A 266 3.42 12.41 4.85
N GLY A 267 3.28 11.48 5.78
CA GLY A 267 3.17 11.68 7.21
C GLY A 267 2.91 10.38 7.91
N TYR A 268 2.54 10.43 9.17
CA TYR A 268 2.15 9.25 9.95
C TYR A 268 1.01 9.58 10.91
N PHE A 269 0.26 8.54 11.26
CA PHE A 269 -0.80 8.57 12.27
C PHE A 269 -0.31 7.98 13.58
N THR A 270 -0.92 8.43 14.67
CA THR A 270 -0.81 7.80 16.00
C THR A 270 -2.18 7.64 16.63
N LEU A 271 -2.32 6.62 17.46
CA LEU A 271 -3.51 6.31 18.22
C LEU A 271 -3.09 5.80 19.60
N SER A 272 -3.96 5.89 20.58
CA SER A 272 -3.66 5.57 21.98
C SER A 272 -4.20 4.19 22.36
N ASP A 273 -3.45 3.47 23.20
CA ASP A 273 -3.86 2.24 23.87
C ASP A 273 -4.55 2.57 25.18
N SER A 274 -5.34 3.36 25.46
CA SER A 274 -5.93 3.51 26.81
C SER A 274 -7.15 4.44 26.83
N GLU A 275 -8.19 4.00 26.15
CA GLU A 275 -9.43 4.76 26.22
C GLU A 275 -10.61 3.85 26.58
N PRO A 276 -10.99 3.79 27.86
CA PRO A 276 -12.06 2.90 28.32
C PRO A 276 -13.41 3.21 27.70
N THR A 277 -13.56 4.39 27.07
CA THR A 277 -14.80 4.81 26.39
C THR A 277 -14.86 4.42 24.92
N GLY A 278 -13.73 4.04 24.30
CA GLY A 278 -13.61 3.84 22.85
C GLY A 278 -13.72 5.15 22.05
N VAL A 279 -13.43 6.30 22.70
CA VAL A 279 -13.46 7.64 22.06
C VAL A 279 -12.09 8.28 22.25
N GLN A 280 -11.33 8.39 21.16
CA GLN A 280 -9.96 8.90 21.22
C GLN A 280 -9.58 9.70 19.98
N PRO A 281 -8.68 10.70 20.10
CA PRO A 281 -8.17 11.44 18.96
C PRO A 281 -7.29 10.54 18.07
N LEU A 282 -7.51 10.65 16.78
CA LEU A 282 -6.58 10.17 15.77
C LEU A 282 -5.69 11.32 15.36
N TYR A 283 -4.41 11.27 15.74
CA TYR A 283 -3.45 12.31 15.41
C TYR A 283 -2.76 12.04 14.08
N TYR A 284 -2.45 13.13 13.36
CA TYR A 284 -1.66 13.07 12.13
C TYR A 284 -0.51 14.06 12.16
N PHE A 285 0.66 13.61 11.74
CA PHE A 285 1.91 14.36 11.69
C PHE A 285 2.38 14.48 10.24
N ALA A 286 2.03 15.61 9.62
CA ALA A 286 2.39 15.85 8.23
C ALA A 286 3.89 16.09 8.05
N ARG A 287 4.49 15.54 7.00
CA ARG A 287 5.86 15.84 6.58
C ARG A 287 5.97 17.32 6.20
N LYS A 288 6.99 18.05 6.70
CA LYS A 288 7.18 19.49 6.47
C LYS A 288 7.84 19.83 5.15
N SER A 289 8.67 18.93 4.64
CA SER A 289 9.47 19.17 3.46
C SER A 289 8.77 18.67 2.18
N PHE A 290 9.07 19.30 1.05
CA PHE A 290 8.59 18.89 -0.27
C PHE A 290 9.26 17.59 -0.78
N ASP A 291 10.10 16.97 0.02
CA ASP A 291 10.85 15.73 -0.21
C ASP A 291 10.03 14.46 0.06
N GLY A 292 8.75 14.59 0.40
CA GLY A 292 7.81 13.47 0.46
C GLY A 292 7.55 12.85 -0.92
N PRO A 293 7.11 11.58 -0.96
CA PRO A 293 6.77 10.94 -2.21
C PRO A 293 5.67 11.74 -2.92
N THR A 294 5.83 11.94 -4.23
CA THR A 294 4.78 12.55 -5.06
C THR A 294 3.57 11.62 -5.06
N PRO A 295 2.39 12.06 -4.61
CA PRO A 295 1.20 11.23 -4.63
C PRO A 295 0.92 10.72 -6.05
N PRO A 296 0.58 9.45 -6.22
CA PRO A 296 0.16 8.93 -7.51
C PRO A 296 -1.09 9.64 -8.01
N ARG A 297 -1.24 9.75 -9.33
CA ARG A 297 -2.45 10.26 -9.97
C ARG A 297 -3.49 9.16 -10.06
N LEU A 298 -4.63 9.36 -9.44
CA LEU A 298 -5.75 8.44 -9.49
C LEU A 298 -6.60 8.77 -10.73
N LEU A 299 -6.36 8.05 -11.82
CA LEU A 299 -7.03 8.27 -13.10
C LEU A 299 -8.46 7.72 -13.08
N VAL A 300 -8.67 6.57 -12.47
CA VAL A 300 -9.98 5.98 -12.18
C VAL A 300 -10.00 5.59 -10.71
N PRO A 301 -10.75 6.29 -9.85
CA PRO A 301 -10.91 5.91 -8.45
C PRO A 301 -11.72 4.63 -8.27
N GLN A 302 -11.50 3.91 -7.17
CA GLN A 302 -12.46 2.90 -6.69
C GLN A 302 -13.83 3.54 -6.45
N ALA A 303 -14.87 2.72 -6.37
CA ALA A 303 -16.24 3.17 -6.17
C ALA A 303 -16.72 4.21 -7.19
N SER A 304 -16.10 4.26 -8.36
CA SER A 304 -16.50 5.15 -9.45
C SER A 304 -17.86 4.75 -10.04
N ASP A 305 -18.49 5.72 -10.71
CA ASP A 305 -19.61 5.45 -11.60
C ASP A 305 -19.16 4.71 -12.86
N TRP A 306 -19.91 3.72 -13.26
CA TRP A 306 -19.69 2.96 -14.50
C TRP A 306 -20.99 2.79 -15.27
N LYS A 307 -20.90 2.79 -16.58
CA LYS A 307 -21.92 2.23 -17.44
C LYS A 307 -21.79 0.72 -17.45
N TYR A 308 -22.90 0.00 -17.26
CA TYR A 308 -22.90 -1.47 -17.24
C TYR A 308 -24.07 -2.08 -17.99
N LEU A 309 -23.88 -3.30 -18.48
CA LEU A 309 -24.89 -4.10 -19.15
C LEU A 309 -24.86 -5.54 -18.62
N ALA A 310 -25.97 -5.94 -17.98
CA ALA A 310 -26.17 -7.25 -17.38
C ALA A 310 -27.45 -7.89 -17.93
N ASN A 311 -27.46 -8.23 -19.23
CA ASN A 311 -28.63 -8.74 -19.95
C ASN A 311 -28.39 -10.07 -20.68
N GLY A 312 -27.17 -10.63 -20.57
CA GLY A 312 -26.78 -11.91 -21.17
C GLY A 312 -26.55 -11.89 -22.69
N SER A 313 -26.54 -10.71 -23.34
CA SER A 313 -26.33 -10.61 -24.77
C SER A 313 -24.84 -10.48 -25.13
N ASP A 314 -24.47 -10.96 -26.31
CA ASP A 314 -23.16 -10.75 -26.90
C ASP A 314 -23.03 -9.30 -27.44
N GLN A 315 -22.01 -8.58 -27.00
CA GLN A 315 -21.74 -7.22 -27.45
C GLN A 315 -20.66 -7.17 -28.54
N GLY A 316 -20.15 -8.31 -28.99
CA GLY A 316 -19.03 -8.40 -29.92
C GLY A 316 -17.77 -7.75 -29.32
N THR A 317 -17.03 -6.94 -30.08
CA THR A 317 -15.77 -6.34 -29.62
C THR A 317 -15.75 -4.80 -29.65
N ALA A 318 -16.68 -4.17 -30.37
CA ALA A 318 -16.70 -2.72 -30.58
C ALA A 318 -16.86 -1.92 -29.28
N TRP A 319 -17.52 -2.50 -28.28
CA TRP A 319 -17.76 -1.90 -26.97
C TRP A 319 -16.46 -1.65 -26.17
N ARG A 320 -15.36 -2.32 -26.50
CA ARG A 320 -14.06 -2.21 -25.80
C ARG A 320 -13.36 -0.87 -26.05
N GLY A 321 -13.66 -0.20 -27.16
CA GLY A 321 -13.01 1.04 -27.62
C GLY A 321 -13.83 2.29 -27.45
N ALA A 322 -13.23 3.43 -27.83
CA ALA A 322 -13.91 4.73 -27.89
C ALA A 322 -15.00 4.75 -28.97
N GLY A 323 -15.98 5.66 -28.82
CA GLY A 323 -17.03 5.89 -29.82
C GLY A 323 -18.16 4.86 -29.86
N PHE A 324 -18.15 3.85 -29.03
CA PHE A 324 -19.27 2.90 -28.91
C PHE A 324 -20.49 3.59 -28.29
N ALA A 325 -21.67 3.33 -28.87
CA ALA A 325 -22.93 3.93 -28.40
C ALA A 325 -23.47 3.17 -27.18
N ASP A 326 -23.01 3.54 -26.00
CA ASP A 326 -23.39 2.94 -24.71
C ASP A 326 -24.51 3.72 -23.99
N GLY A 327 -25.27 4.55 -24.72
CA GLY A 327 -26.36 5.36 -24.14
C GLY A 327 -27.51 4.56 -23.53
N ALA A 328 -27.70 3.31 -23.95
CA ALA A 328 -28.71 2.39 -23.40
C ALA A 328 -28.22 1.60 -22.19
N TRP A 329 -26.93 1.69 -21.81
CA TRP A 329 -26.40 1.03 -20.64
C TRP A 329 -26.77 1.79 -19.37
N SER A 330 -27.04 1.06 -18.28
CA SER A 330 -27.30 1.67 -16.97
C SER A 330 -26.03 2.29 -16.39
N THR A 331 -26.18 3.34 -15.57
CA THR A 331 -25.05 3.98 -14.86
C THR A 331 -25.28 3.88 -13.37
N CYS A 332 -24.33 3.29 -12.62
CA CYS A 332 -24.32 3.20 -11.17
C CYS A 332 -22.90 3.19 -10.62
N LEU A 333 -22.80 3.22 -9.29
CA LEU A 333 -21.51 3.21 -8.57
C LEU A 333 -21.00 1.78 -8.33
N ALA A 334 -19.70 1.56 -8.46
CA ALA A 334 -19.02 0.37 -7.98
C ALA A 334 -18.98 0.37 -6.42
N GLN A 335 -18.82 -0.76 -5.74
CA GLN A 335 -18.66 -2.11 -6.23
C GLN A 335 -19.96 -2.65 -6.82
N PHE A 336 -19.86 -3.31 -7.96
CA PHE A 336 -20.96 -4.01 -8.58
C PHE A 336 -20.89 -5.49 -8.23
N GLY A 337 -22.04 -6.14 -8.08
CA GLY A 337 -22.05 -7.56 -7.90
C GLY A 337 -23.35 -8.11 -7.34
N TYR A 338 -23.27 -9.29 -6.76
CA TYR A 338 -24.26 -9.95 -5.93
C TYR A 338 -23.63 -11.11 -5.18
N GLY A 339 -24.13 -11.41 -3.99
CA GLY A 339 -23.85 -12.63 -3.24
C GLY A 339 -22.86 -12.49 -2.08
N ASP A 340 -22.12 -11.40 -1.99
CA ASP A 340 -21.18 -11.14 -0.89
C ASP A 340 -21.75 -10.18 0.16
N GLY A 341 -22.77 -9.40 -0.19
CA GLY A 341 -23.50 -8.51 0.72
C GLY A 341 -22.78 -7.19 1.02
N ASP A 342 -21.81 -6.85 0.21
CA ASP A 342 -21.02 -5.60 0.29
C ASP A 342 -21.09 -4.79 -1.00
N GLU A 343 -21.99 -5.17 -1.91
CA GLU A 343 -22.18 -4.48 -3.18
C GLU A 343 -22.88 -3.13 -3.00
N GLN A 344 -22.32 -2.07 -3.58
CA GLN A 344 -23.01 -0.79 -3.72
C GLN A 344 -24.12 -0.88 -4.78
N THR A 345 -23.87 -1.62 -5.85
CA THR A 345 -24.83 -1.85 -6.93
C THR A 345 -25.04 -3.34 -7.18
N VAL A 346 -26.25 -3.83 -6.91
CA VAL A 346 -26.61 -5.21 -7.23
C VAL A 346 -26.97 -5.33 -8.71
N VAL A 347 -26.24 -6.15 -9.47
CA VAL A 347 -26.50 -6.39 -10.88
C VAL A 347 -27.44 -7.57 -11.11
N SER A 348 -28.18 -7.53 -12.23
CA SER A 348 -29.09 -8.63 -12.62
C SER A 348 -28.29 -9.83 -13.10
N TYR A 349 -28.71 -11.02 -12.68
CA TYR A 349 -28.21 -12.30 -13.22
C TYR A 349 -29.20 -13.01 -14.16
N GLY A 350 -30.33 -12.33 -14.54
CA GLY A 350 -31.31 -12.86 -15.50
C GLY A 350 -32.53 -13.56 -14.88
N GLY A 351 -32.71 -13.46 -13.57
CA GLY A 351 -33.94 -13.96 -12.88
C GLY A 351 -33.99 -15.47 -12.65
N ASN A 352 -33.11 -16.27 -13.24
CA ASN A 352 -33.01 -17.73 -13.00
C ASN A 352 -31.70 -18.06 -12.29
N ALA A 353 -31.76 -18.36 -11.01
CA ALA A 353 -30.57 -18.67 -10.20
C ALA A 353 -29.79 -19.93 -10.67
N ASN A 354 -30.42 -20.82 -11.42
CA ASN A 354 -29.80 -22.02 -11.98
C ASN A 354 -29.32 -21.85 -13.43
N ASN A 355 -29.55 -20.68 -14.03
CA ASN A 355 -29.12 -20.36 -15.39
C ASN A 355 -28.88 -18.84 -15.52
N LYS A 356 -27.84 -18.37 -14.83
CA LYS A 356 -27.43 -16.97 -14.80
C LYS A 356 -26.74 -16.54 -16.09
N PHE A 357 -26.75 -15.25 -16.38
CA PHE A 357 -25.92 -14.64 -17.41
C PHE A 357 -24.46 -14.85 -17.05
N ILE A 358 -23.67 -15.38 -17.98
CA ILE A 358 -22.24 -15.64 -17.76
C ILE A 358 -21.48 -14.33 -17.68
N THR A 359 -21.83 -13.34 -18.53
CA THR A 359 -21.02 -12.12 -18.70
C THR A 359 -21.81 -10.87 -18.35
N THR A 360 -21.15 -10.00 -17.59
CA THR A 360 -21.58 -8.61 -17.32
C THR A 360 -20.50 -7.67 -17.85
N TYR A 361 -20.91 -6.62 -18.57
CA TYR A 361 -20.02 -5.64 -19.21
C TYR A 361 -20.01 -4.32 -18.47
N PHE A 362 -18.84 -3.67 -18.41
CA PHE A 362 -18.62 -2.38 -17.76
C PHE A 362 -17.81 -1.46 -18.66
N ARG A 363 -18.15 -0.16 -18.67
CA ARG A 363 -17.43 0.87 -19.43
C ARG A 363 -17.35 2.16 -18.63
N LYS A 364 -16.21 2.85 -18.75
CA LYS A 364 -16.03 4.19 -18.21
C LYS A 364 -15.12 5.02 -19.11
N THR A 365 -15.44 6.28 -19.27
CA THR A 365 -14.53 7.28 -19.85
C THR A 365 -13.86 8.07 -18.74
N PHE A 366 -12.59 8.41 -18.92
CA PHE A 366 -11.82 9.25 -18.01
C PHE A 366 -10.83 10.12 -18.79
N THR A 367 -10.30 11.16 -18.15
CA THR A 367 -9.32 12.06 -18.76
C THR A 367 -7.93 11.79 -18.19
N ALA A 368 -6.93 11.63 -19.07
CA ALA A 368 -5.52 11.60 -18.71
C ALA A 368 -4.78 12.76 -19.39
N THR A 369 -3.95 13.47 -18.64
CA THR A 369 -3.17 14.61 -19.13
C THR A 369 -1.70 14.43 -18.81
N ASN A 370 -0.82 15.06 -19.59
CA ASN A 370 0.64 14.93 -19.40
C ASN A 370 1.09 13.45 -19.39
N ILE A 371 0.53 12.64 -20.28
CA ILE A 371 0.78 11.19 -20.31
C ILE A 371 2.24 10.84 -20.55
N ASN A 372 2.99 11.71 -21.23
CA ASN A 372 4.43 11.58 -21.45
C ASN A 372 5.25 11.61 -20.15
N ARG A 373 4.65 12.05 -19.04
CA ARG A 373 5.28 12.05 -17.70
C ARG A 373 5.02 10.77 -16.93
N ILE A 374 4.09 9.94 -17.34
CA ILE A 374 3.72 8.71 -16.62
C ILE A 374 4.81 7.66 -16.80
N ALA A 375 5.47 7.29 -15.69
CA ALA A 375 6.46 6.21 -15.67
C ALA A 375 5.82 4.83 -15.46
N ASN A 376 4.84 4.77 -14.56
CA ASN A 376 4.13 3.51 -14.28
C ASN A 376 2.63 3.75 -14.31
N LEU A 377 1.91 2.75 -14.82
CA LEU A 377 0.46 2.69 -14.79
C LEU A 377 0.09 1.36 -14.13
N THR A 378 -0.66 1.41 -13.05
CA THR A 378 -1.10 0.25 -12.30
C THR A 378 -2.62 0.18 -12.32
N LEU A 379 -3.15 -0.93 -12.80
CA LEU A 379 -4.56 -1.27 -12.71
C LEU A 379 -4.74 -2.14 -11.47
N LYS A 380 -5.65 -1.78 -10.58
CA LYS A 380 -6.10 -2.62 -9.47
C LYS A 380 -7.52 -3.06 -9.73
N LEU A 381 -7.82 -4.34 -9.52
CA LEU A 381 -9.07 -4.96 -9.89
C LEU A 381 -9.59 -5.85 -8.76
N VAL A 382 -10.84 -5.66 -8.38
CA VAL A 382 -11.65 -6.66 -7.67
C VAL A 382 -12.52 -7.34 -8.71
N ALA A 383 -12.40 -8.64 -8.87
CA ALA A 383 -13.22 -9.40 -9.80
C ALA A 383 -13.49 -10.82 -9.29
N ALA A 384 -14.73 -11.23 -9.35
CA ALA A 384 -15.15 -12.62 -9.17
C ALA A 384 -16.23 -12.98 -10.23
N ASP A 385 -16.04 -14.10 -10.98
CA ASP A 385 -14.95 -15.10 -10.84
C ASP A 385 -13.78 -14.81 -11.78
N GLY A 386 -13.98 -14.28 -12.97
CA GLY A 386 -12.95 -13.89 -13.94
C GLY A 386 -13.25 -12.58 -14.61
N ALA A 387 -12.24 -11.91 -15.14
CA ALA A 387 -12.41 -10.66 -15.86
C ALA A 387 -11.39 -10.47 -16.98
N LEU A 388 -11.80 -9.76 -18.02
CA LEU A 388 -10.92 -9.16 -19.03
C LEU A 388 -11.08 -7.64 -18.98
N VAL A 389 -9.97 -6.93 -18.97
CA VAL A 389 -9.96 -5.46 -18.94
C VAL A 389 -9.26 -4.91 -20.17
N TYR A 390 -9.86 -3.88 -20.76
CA TYR A 390 -9.38 -3.22 -21.96
C TYR A 390 -9.20 -1.71 -21.70
N LEU A 391 -8.08 -1.18 -22.18
CA LEU A 391 -7.81 0.26 -22.18
C LEU A 391 -7.69 0.72 -23.63
N ASN A 392 -8.58 1.64 -24.06
CA ASN A 392 -8.69 2.11 -25.44
C ASN A 392 -8.80 0.96 -26.48
N GLY A 393 -9.47 -0.12 -26.11
CA GLY A 393 -9.67 -1.30 -26.94
C GLY A 393 -8.56 -2.36 -26.87
N ALA A 394 -7.41 -2.04 -26.28
CA ALA A 394 -6.32 -3.01 -26.07
C ALA A 394 -6.52 -3.79 -24.75
N ALA A 395 -6.37 -5.10 -24.77
CA ALA A 395 -6.40 -5.91 -23.54
C ALA A 395 -5.21 -5.57 -22.64
N VAL A 396 -5.47 -5.28 -21.37
CA VAL A 396 -4.46 -4.85 -20.38
C VAL A 396 -4.40 -5.72 -19.13
N ALA A 397 -5.45 -6.46 -18.82
CA ALA A 397 -5.45 -7.44 -17.73
C ALA A 397 -6.43 -8.59 -18.01
N ALA A 398 -6.09 -9.78 -17.53
CA ALA A 398 -6.92 -10.97 -17.56
C ALA A 398 -6.83 -11.71 -16.23
N VAL A 399 -7.97 -12.09 -15.68
CA VAL A 399 -8.09 -12.90 -14.47
C VAL A 399 -8.95 -14.11 -14.78
N ASN A 400 -8.42 -15.30 -14.60
CA ASN A 400 -9.13 -16.57 -14.78
C ASN A 400 -9.80 -16.76 -16.15
N LEU A 401 -9.32 -16.05 -17.17
CA LEU A 401 -9.78 -16.09 -18.56
C LEU A 401 -8.59 -15.94 -19.52
N THR A 402 -8.75 -16.42 -20.74
CA THR A 402 -7.83 -16.10 -21.85
C THR A 402 -8.20 -14.75 -22.47
N ASN A 403 -7.24 -14.03 -23.05
CA ASN A 403 -7.46 -12.68 -23.62
C ASN A 403 -8.48 -12.61 -24.76
N ASP A 404 -8.83 -13.75 -25.33
CA ASP A 404 -9.75 -13.92 -26.47
C ASP A 404 -11.03 -14.71 -26.09
N ALA A 405 -11.30 -14.85 -24.79
CA ALA A 405 -12.46 -15.60 -24.32
C ALA A 405 -13.77 -15.06 -24.95
N PRO A 406 -14.62 -15.93 -25.53
CA PRO A 406 -15.92 -15.51 -26.04
C PRO A 406 -16.85 -15.12 -24.88
N TYR A 407 -17.89 -14.29 -25.17
CA TYR A 407 -18.79 -13.76 -24.17
C TYR A 407 -19.47 -14.82 -23.28
N ASN A 408 -19.62 -16.03 -23.76
CA ASN A 408 -20.22 -17.15 -23.01
C ASN A 408 -19.20 -18.10 -22.39
N ALA A 409 -17.91 -17.77 -22.44
CA ALA A 409 -16.87 -18.54 -21.74
C ALA A 409 -17.04 -18.40 -20.24
N THR A 410 -16.96 -19.53 -19.54
CA THR A 410 -16.90 -19.51 -18.07
C THR A 410 -15.47 -19.27 -17.60
N ALA A 411 -15.31 -18.48 -16.55
CA ALA A 411 -14.04 -18.30 -15.89
C ALA A 411 -13.60 -19.60 -15.18
N THR A 412 -12.31 -19.76 -15.00
CA THR A 412 -11.79 -20.72 -14.02
C THR A 412 -12.16 -20.22 -12.63
N ASN A 413 -12.56 -21.13 -11.74
CA ASN A 413 -13.07 -20.75 -10.43
C ASN A 413 -12.05 -19.91 -9.65
N THR A 414 -12.43 -18.68 -9.28
CA THR A 414 -11.63 -17.85 -8.38
C THR A 414 -11.61 -18.53 -7.01
N PRO A 415 -10.44 -18.74 -6.39
CA PRO A 415 -10.39 -19.15 -4.99
C PRO A 415 -11.26 -18.21 -4.16
N ALA A 416 -12.14 -18.76 -3.34
CA ALA A 416 -13.02 -17.96 -2.47
C ALA A 416 -12.25 -16.93 -1.62
N THR A 417 -10.95 -17.15 -1.46
CA THR A 417 -9.99 -16.33 -0.74
C THR A 417 -9.67 -14.97 -1.40
N LEU A 418 -10.00 -14.78 -2.70
CA LEU A 418 -9.62 -13.57 -3.45
C LEU A 418 -10.82 -12.75 -3.96
N ARG A 419 -12.04 -13.10 -3.63
CA ARG A 419 -13.25 -12.51 -4.22
C ARG A 419 -13.45 -11.04 -3.91
N ASP A 420 -12.97 -10.58 -2.75
CA ASP A 420 -13.04 -9.21 -2.25
C ASP A 420 -11.64 -8.59 -2.07
N THR A 421 -10.68 -9.05 -2.85
CA THR A 421 -9.27 -8.62 -2.73
C THR A 421 -8.83 -7.89 -4.00
N TRP A 422 -8.14 -6.76 -3.83
CA TRP A 422 -7.53 -6.03 -4.92
C TRP A 422 -6.34 -6.80 -5.51
N GLN A 423 -6.39 -7.06 -6.81
CA GLN A 423 -5.31 -7.63 -7.60
C GLN A 423 -4.66 -6.53 -8.46
N SER A 424 -3.34 -6.39 -8.44
CA SER A 424 -2.61 -5.33 -9.12
C SER A 424 -1.96 -5.82 -10.42
N PHE A 425 -2.09 -5.05 -11.49
CA PHE A 425 -1.51 -5.35 -12.82
C PHE A 425 -0.72 -4.15 -13.31
N ALA A 426 0.52 -4.39 -13.75
CA ALA A 426 1.28 -3.37 -14.46
C ALA A 426 0.73 -3.22 -15.88
N VAL A 427 0.38 -1.99 -16.25
CA VAL A 427 -0.12 -1.64 -17.59
C VAL A 427 0.92 -0.79 -18.30
N ASN A 428 1.08 -0.99 -19.60
CA ASN A 428 1.96 -0.13 -20.40
C ASN A 428 1.38 1.30 -20.48
N PRO A 429 2.07 2.32 -19.97
CA PRO A 429 1.58 3.71 -20.03
C PRO A 429 1.28 4.22 -21.44
N HIS A 430 1.93 3.66 -22.47
CA HIS A 430 1.69 4.04 -23.89
C HIS A 430 0.31 3.59 -24.42
N THR A 431 -0.47 2.83 -23.65
CA THR A 431 -1.88 2.56 -23.98
C THR A 431 -2.80 3.75 -23.71
N LEU A 432 -2.34 4.75 -22.93
CA LEU A 432 -3.07 6.00 -22.71
C LEU A 432 -2.97 6.95 -23.90
N ALA A 433 -4.05 7.66 -24.16
CA ALA A 433 -4.08 8.83 -25.03
C ALA A 433 -4.13 10.12 -24.20
N GLU A 434 -3.56 11.20 -24.70
CA GLU A 434 -3.74 12.53 -24.11
C GLU A 434 -5.21 12.94 -24.24
N GLY A 435 -5.84 13.36 -23.16
CA GLY A 435 -7.27 13.69 -23.12
C GLY A 435 -8.14 12.49 -22.75
N THR A 436 -9.20 12.25 -23.51
CA THR A 436 -10.22 11.23 -23.19
C THR A 436 -9.76 9.81 -23.49
N ASN A 437 -9.91 8.94 -22.54
CA ASN A 437 -9.63 7.51 -22.61
C ASN A 437 -10.89 6.70 -22.26
N THR A 438 -10.96 5.47 -22.75
CA THR A 438 -12.00 4.50 -22.40
C THR A 438 -11.38 3.29 -21.72
N ILE A 439 -11.86 2.97 -20.53
CA ILE A 439 -11.58 1.69 -19.87
C ILE A 439 -12.85 0.85 -19.89
N ALA A 440 -12.73 -0.43 -20.22
CA ALA A 440 -13.83 -1.35 -20.34
C ALA A 440 -13.47 -2.70 -19.73
N ALA A 441 -14.45 -3.38 -19.16
CA ALA A 441 -14.25 -4.70 -18.56
C ALA A 441 -15.45 -5.61 -18.86
N GLU A 442 -15.17 -6.90 -18.99
CA GLU A 442 -16.17 -7.96 -18.94
C GLU A 442 -15.82 -8.88 -17.78
N VAL A 443 -16.83 -9.18 -16.96
CA VAL A 443 -16.73 -10.10 -15.83
C VAL A 443 -17.54 -11.34 -16.12
N HIS A 444 -16.90 -12.51 -15.97
CA HIS A 444 -17.47 -13.80 -16.30
C HIS A 444 -17.63 -14.66 -15.05
N LEU A 445 -18.78 -15.31 -14.94
CA LEU A 445 -19.01 -16.33 -13.91
C LEU A 445 -18.22 -17.61 -14.23
N SER A 446 -17.85 -18.35 -13.20
CA SER A 446 -17.25 -19.69 -13.33
C SER A 446 -18.28 -20.75 -13.75
N SER A 447 -19.57 -20.50 -13.53
CA SER A 447 -20.67 -21.35 -13.97
C SER A 447 -21.99 -20.57 -13.97
N VAL A 448 -22.99 -21.08 -14.69
CA VAL A 448 -24.37 -20.52 -14.66
C VAL A 448 -25.03 -20.59 -13.28
N THR A 449 -24.45 -21.31 -12.34
CA THR A 449 -24.95 -21.44 -10.95
C THR A 449 -24.05 -20.75 -9.93
N ALA A 450 -23.01 -20.04 -10.36
CA ALA A 450 -22.12 -19.31 -9.46
C ALA A 450 -22.89 -18.39 -8.51
N THR A 451 -22.47 -18.34 -7.24
CA THR A 451 -23.24 -17.68 -6.18
C THR A 451 -22.98 -16.20 -6.04
N ASN A 452 -21.86 -15.73 -6.59
CA ASN A 452 -21.47 -14.33 -6.52
C ASN A 452 -20.87 -13.81 -7.83
N LEU A 453 -20.88 -12.51 -7.96
CA LEU A 453 -20.15 -11.70 -8.93
C LEU A 453 -19.67 -10.46 -8.20
N SER A 454 -18.42 -10.03 -8.43
CA SER A 454 -17.90 -8.77 -7.88
C SER A 454 -17.09 -8.04 -8.95
N PHE A 455 -17.22 -6.70 -8.99
CA PHE A 455 -16.39 -5.84 -9.87
C PHE A 455 -16.18 -4.45 -9.28
N ASP A 456 -14.96 -4.06 -9.16
CA ASP A 456 -14.50 -2.67 -9.08
C ASP A 456 -13.09 -2.54 -9.65
N LEU A 457 -12.71 -1.35 -10.07
CA LEU A 457 -11.42 -1.08 -10.70
C LEU A 457 -10.88 0.29 -10.33
N GLN A 458 -9.57 0.33 -10.04
CA GLN A 458 -8.78 1.56 -9.92
C GLN A 458 -7.73 1.61 -11.02
N LEU A 459 -7.43 2.79 -11.54
CA LEU A 459 -6.30 3.02 -12.43
C LEU A 459 -5.42 4.14 -11.85
N VAL A 460 -4.19 3.79 -11.51
CA VAL A 460 -3.24 4.64 -10.78
C VAL A 460 -2.00 4.87 -11.63
N ALA A 461 -1.62 6.13 -11.80
CA ALA A 461 -0.41 6.52 -12.53
C ALA A 461 0.63 7.16 -11.60
N THR A 462 1.91 6.81 -11.78
CA THR A 462 3.03 7.51 -11.15
C THR A 462 3.90 8.17 -12.20
N ASP A 463 4.29 9.42 -11.94
CA ASP A 463 5.06 10.20 -12.88
C ASP A 463 6.55 9.81 -12.89
N ALA A 464 7.17 9.95 -14.06
CA ALA A 464 8.62 9.86 -14.22
C ALA A 464 9.31 11.05 -13.53
N PRO A 465 10.58 10.90 -13.13
CA PRO A 465 11.35 12.02 -12.64
C PRO A 465 11.51 13.10 -13.72
N PHE A 466 11.48 14.36 -13.29
CA PHE A 466 11.66 15.50 -14.19
C PHE A 466 12.42 16.63 -13.49
N ILE A 467 13.06 17.47 -14.28
CA ILE A 467 13.78 18.64 -13.78
C ILE A 467 12.77 19.76 -13.50
N THR A 468 12.72 20.22 -12.25
CA THR A 468 11.83 21.31 -11.81
C THR A 468 12.46 22.67 -11.94
N SER A 469 13.77 22.74 -11.70
CA SER A 469 14.53 23.97 -11.82
C SER A 469 16.01 23.71 -12.07
N LEU A 470 16.68 24.74 -12.58
CA LEU A 470 18.09 24.76 -12.82
C LEU A 470 18.67 26.04 -12.19
N SER A 471 19.69 25.92 -11.36
CA SER A 471 20.41 27.07 -10.86
C SER A 471 21.90 26.95 -11.12
N ARG A 472 22.60 28.07 -11.21
CA ARG A 472 24.05 28.10 -11.42
C ARG A 472 24.73 28.96 -10.36
N PRO A 473 24.79 28.49 -9.12
CA PRO A 473 25.58 29.17 -8.11
C PRO A 473 27.07 28.99 -8.44
N THR A 474 27.73 30.05 -8.85
CA THR A 474 29.19 30.04 -9.22
C THR A 474 29.48 29.20 -10.47
N ASN A 475 30.40 28.22 -10.37
CA ASN A 475 30.93 27.43 -11.49
C ASN A 475 30.28 26.02 -11.62
N GLN A 476 29.17 25.78 -11.01
CA GLN A 476 28.46 24.50 -11.02
C GLN A 476 27.00 24.71 -11.46
N ALA A 477 26.40 23.71 -12.08
CA ALA A 477 24.96 23.71 -12.31
C ALA A 477 24.29 22.78 -11.29
N GLN A 478 23.30 23.29 -10.59
CA GLN A 478 22.44 22.49 -9.72
C GLN A 478 21.13 22.20 -10.44
N ILE A 479 20.83 20.92 -10.59
CA ILE A 479 19.68 20.41 -11.32
C ILE A 479 18.75 19.80 -10.28
N TYR A 480 17.61 20.46 -10.05
CA TYR A 480 16.61 20.01 -9.08
C TYR A 480 15.62 19.09 -9.77
N LEU A 481 15.40 17.91 -9.19
CA LEU A 481 14.58 16.85 -9.75
C LEU A 481 13.46 16.49 -8.80
N VAL A 482 12.33 16.14 -9.37
CA VAL A 482 11.18 15.55 -8.67
C VAL A 482 10.70 14.33 -9.47
N GLY A 483 10.23 13.32 -8.77
CA GLY A 483 9.74 12.08 -9.38
C GLY A 483 9.27 11.09 -8.33
N SER A 484 9.11 9.84 -8.73
CA SER A 484 8.77 8.78 -7.77
C SER A 484 9.89 8.60 -6.75
N SER A 485 9.52 8.50 -5.49
CA SER A 485 10.47 8.27 -4.40
C SER A 485 11.24 6.97 -4.61
N ASN A 486 12.50 6.95 -4.19
CA ASN A 486 13.45 5.85 -4.41
C ASN A 486 13.61 5.41 -5.88
N SER A 487 13.24 6.28 -6.81
CA SER A 487 13.49 6.02 -8.22
C SER A 487 14.94 6.36 -8.56
N PRO A 488 15.77 5.39 -9.00
CA PRO A 488 17.08 5.70 -9.54
C PRO A 488 16.90 6.54 -10.81
N THR A 489 17.47 7.74 -10.79
CA THR A 489 17.31 8.74 -11.85
C THR A 489 18.66 9.06 -12.43
N THR A 490 18.81 8.88 -13.74
CA THR A 490 19.99 9.27 -14.49
C THR A 490 19.84 10.70 -14.99
N VAL A 491 20.85 11.53 -14.76
CA VAL A 491 20.95 12.86 -15.34
C VAL A 491 21.90 12.81 -16.53
N GLU A 492 21.44 13.29 -17.65
CA GLU A 492 22.20 13.36 -18.88
C GLU A 492 22.31 14.83 -19.35
N ALA A 493 23.38 15.13 -20.04
CA ALA A 493 23.57 16.44 -20.67
C ALA A 493 23.92 16.33 -22.14
N SER A 494 23.54 17.37 -22.88
CA SER A 494 23.81 17.53 -24.31
C SER A 494 24.21 18.96 -24.62
N THR A 495 24.93 19.16 -25.72
CA THR A 495 25.23 20.46 -26.30
C THR A 495 24.49 20.69 -27.62
N ASP A 496 23.87 19.65 -28.18
CA ASP A 496 23.27 19.62 -29.53
C ASP A 496 21.84 19.04 -29.57
N PHE A 497 21.27 18.61 -28.43
CA PHE A 497 20.02 17.86 -28.29
C PHE A 497 19.98 16.48 -28.99
N ILE A 498 21.05 16.08 -29.62
CA ILE A 498 21.17 14.81 -30.36
C ILE A 498 21.99 13.82 -29.55
N THR A 499 23.19 14.23 -29.13
CA THR A 499 24.11 13.38 -28.37
C THR A 499 23.96 13.66 -26.88
N TRP A 500 23.56 12.65 -26.11
CA TRP A 500 23.37 12.76 -24.67
C TRP A 500 24.46 11.99 -23.92
N THR A 501 25.12 12.66 -23.03
CA THR A 501 26.18 12.08 -22.16
C THR A 501 25.63 11.86 -20.76
N ASN A 502 25.73 10.65 -20.26
CA ASN A 502 25.39 10.33 -18.88
C ASN A 502 26.35 11.04 -17.92
N LEU A 503 25.82 11.86 -17.02
CA LEU A 503 26.58 12.57 -15.99
C LEU A 503 26.67 11.80 -14.69
N GLY A 504 25.72 10.90 -14.46
CA GLY A 504 25.59 10.10 -13.25
C GLY A 504 24.14 9.84 -12.91
N SER A 505 23.94 9.04 -11.87
CA SER A 505 22.62 8.73 -11.35
C SER A 505 22.53 9.14 -9.88
N LEU A 506 21.33 9.51 -9.46
CA LEU A 506 21.00 9.72 -8.05
C LEU A 506 19.69 8.99 -7.73
N LEU A 507 19.52 8.68 -6.46
CA LEU A 507 18.25 8.19 -5.94
C LEU A 507 17.42 9.40 -5.52
N LEU A 508 16.17 9.50 -6.01
CA LEU A 508 15.26 10.54 -5.56
C LEU A 508 14.71 10.15 -4.18
N THR A 509 15.43 10.52 -3.14
CA THR A 509 15.00 10.28 -1.78
C THR A 509 13.73 11.12 -1.52
N ASN A 510 12.67 10.49 -1.03
CA ASN A 510 11.38 11.15 -0.81
C ASN A 510 10.82 11.89 -2.05
N GLY A 511 11.11 11.38 -3.24
CA GLY A 511 10.57 11.93 -4.48
C GLY A 511 11.28 13.17 -5.01
N SER A 512 12.36 13.63 -4.38
CA SER A 512 13.14 14.77 -4.85
C SER A 512 14.65 14.52 -4.74
N GLY A 513 15.44 15.32 -5.46
CA GLY A 513 16.89 15.26 -5.39
C GLY A 513 17.54 16.41 -6.13
N THR A 514 18.82 16.66 -5.81
CA THR A 514 19.63 17.67 -6.49
C THR A 514 20.87 16.99 -7.07
N PHE A 515 21.04 17.09 -8.38
CA PHE A 515 22.25 16.66 -9.06
C PHE A 515 23.13 17.88 -9.34
N THR A 516 24.44 17.76 -9.10
CA THR A 516 25.40 18.85 -9.35
C THR A 516 26.33 18.50 -10.50
N ASP A 517 26.25 19.28 -11.59
CA ASP A 517 27.22 19.22 -12.66
C ASP A 517 28.38 20.20 -12.39
N THR A 518 29.51 19.66 -12.01
CA THR A 518 30.73 20.43 -11.73
C THR A 518 31.52 20.80 -12.97
N LYS A 519 31.16 20.27 -14.15
CA LYS A 519 31.84 20.49 -15.43
C LYS A 519 31.12 21.49 -16.35
N VAL A 520 30.08 22.15 -15.87
CA VAL A 520 29.26 23.07 -16.68
C VAL A 520 30.08 24.21 -17.31
N THR A 521 31.15 24.64 -16.67
CA THR A 521 32.03 25.71 -17.18
C THR A 521 32.83 25.33 -18.42
N ASN A 522 32.94 24.04 -18.72
CA ASN A 522 33.63 23.54 -19.89
C ASN A 522 32.82 23.69 -21.20
N PHE A 523 31.60 24.19 -21.11
CA PHE A 523 30.66 24.24 -22.22
C PHE A 523 30.02 25.63 -22.31
N ASN A 524 29.96 26.16 -23.52
CA ASN A 524 29.25 27.43 -23.79
C ASN A 524 27.73 27.28 -23.67
N LEU A 525 27.21 26.09 -23.98
CA LEU A 525 25.82 25.75 -23.92
C LEU A 525 25.67 24.29 -23.43
N ARG A 526 24.75 24.04 -22.51
CA ARG A 526 24.51 22.71 -22.01
C ARG A 526 23.04 22.53 -21.62
N TYR A 527 22.41 21.49 -22.15
CA TYR A 527 21.05 21.08 -21.89
C TYR A 527 21.08 19.86 -20.97
N TYR A 528 20.04 19.69 -20.16
CA TYR A 528 19.92 18.57 -19.24
C TYR A 528 18.59 17.86 -19.42
N ARG A 529 18.58 16.55 -19.24
CA ARG A 529 17.39 15.73 -19.08
C ARG A 529 17.56 14.73 -17.96
N ALA A 530 16.43 14.31 -17.39
CA ALA A 530 16.37 13.27 -16.38
C ALA A 530 15.62 12.06 -16.96
N ASN A 531 16.18 10.87 -16.76
CA ASN A 531 15.58 9.62 -17.16
C ASN A 531 15.56 8.68 -15.96
N ARG A 532 14.53 7.83 -15.86
CA ARG A 532 14.59 6.72 -14.92
C ARG A 532 15.77 5.82 -15.33
N ALA A 533 16.66 5.53 -14.39
CA ALA A 533 17.68 4.52 -14.66
C ALA A 533 16.98 3.16 -14.85
N ILE A 534 17.23 2.53 -15.97
CA ILE A 534 16.81 1.15 -16.20
C ILE A 534 17.71 0.27 -15.31
N PRO A 535 17.13 -0.63 -14.47
CA PRO A 535 17.91 -1.48 -13.57
C PRO A 535 18.92 -2.33 -14.32
#